data_d570db7918e9a4045cbe6f44031d9d57
#
_entry.id   d570db7918e9a4045cbe6f44031d9d57
#
_cell.length_a   1.000
_cell.length_b   1.000
_cell.length_c   1.000
_cell.angle_alpha   90.00
_cell.angle_beta   90.00
_cell.angle_gamma   90.00
#
_symmetry.space_group_name_H-M   'P 1'
#
loop_
_entity.id
_entity.type
_entity.pdbx_description
1 polymer ?
#
loop_
_entity_poly.entity_id
_entity_poly.type
_entity_poly.pdbx_seq_one_letter_code
_entity_poly.pdbx_strand_id
1 'polypeptide(L)'
;MPRSAGPYGRVIAGAADVVRLAKLHLDGGVAPDGTRLLAPGAVAAMQGWEADCPDRWSVSSDGWGLGWSLYDWNGIRGYGHDGASVGQYAYLRVVPEAGVAIALLTNGGSARRLYDALFGELLGELAGVRMPEPFGPPARPPVVDVTPYLGTYRRAGVVITVSERAGTPHLTYAFVEGMAHFHPPLEMDVVPVSETVFAARGDGSSVSEDWMPVVFATLRDGTPCAYMAMRAAPKVG
;
A
#
# COMPACT_ATOMS: atom_id res chain seq x y z
N MET A 1 2.92 -8.63 19.42
CA MET A 1 3.91 -8.57 18.31
C MET A 1 5.29 -9.04 18.82
N PRO A 2 6.07 -9.79 18.02
CA PRO A 2 7.42 -10.20 18.40
C PRO A 2 8.36 -9.00 18.53
N ARG A 3 9.48 -9.16 19.26
CA ARG A 3 10.47 -8.05 19.44
C ARG A 3 11.07 -7.57 18.11
N SER A 4 11.22 -8.48 17.14
CA SER A 4 11.67 -8.16 15.78
C SER A 4 10.75 -7.19 15.00
N ALA A 5 9.51 -7.05 15.43
CA ALA A 5 8.57 -6.08 14.87
C ALA A 5 8.79 -4.63 15.37
N GLY A 6 9.72 -4.43 16.31
CA GLY A 6 10.01 -3.11 16.90
C GLY A 6 10.23 -2.00 15.86
N PRO A 7 11.15 -2.19 14.90
CA PRO A 7 11.51 -1.13 13.95
C PRO A 7 10.39 -0.72 12.99
N TYR A 8 9.46 -1.62 12.66
CA TYR A 8 8.48 -1.36 11.61
C TYR A 8 7.03 -1.22 12.10
N GLY A 9 6.70 -1.59 13.33
CA GLY A 9 5.29 -1.63 13.70
C GLY A 9 4.98 -1.51 15.20
N ARG A 10 5.93 -1.06 16.03
CA ARG A 10 5.73 -0.92 17.47
C ARG A 10 5.83 0.52 18.00
N VAL A 11 5.91 1.48 17.12
CA VAL A 11 5.84 2.87 17.54
C VAL A 11 4.38 3.17 17.94
N ILE A 12 4.19 3.61 19.17
CA ILE A 12 2.90 4.09 19.67
C ILE A 12 2.99 5.61 19.70
N ALA A 13 2.13 6.26 18.91
CA ALA A 13 2.15 7.70 18.75
C ALA A 13 0.73 8.23 18.51
N GLY A 14 0.51 9.48 18.83
CA GLY A 14 -0.68 10.22 18.40
C GLY A 14 -0.48 10.84 17.01
N ALA A 15 -1.56 11.28 16.36
CA ALA A 15 -1.47 11.93 15.05
C ALA A 15 -0.57 13.18 15.07
N ALA A 16 -0.59 13.93 16.17
CA ALA A 16 0.29 15.09 16.35
C ALA A 16 1.79 14.70 16.34
N ASP A 17 2.14 13.54 16.88
CA ASP A 17 3.54 13.07 16.89
C ASP A 17 3.97 12.62 15.48
N VAL A 18 3.08 11.99 14.74
CA VAL A 18 3.30 11.61 13.33
C VAL A 18 3.50 12.87 12.47
N VAL A 19 2.69 13.91 12.67
CA VAL A 19 2.86 15.20 11.97
C VAL A 19 4.17 15.89 12.39
N ARG A 20 4.61 15.80 13.66
CA ARG A 20 5.93 16.33 14.07
C ARG A 20 7.09 15.63 13.34
N LEU A 21 6.98 14.30 13.13
CA LEU A 21 7.98 13.57 12.34
C LEU A 21 7.97 14.05 10.88
N ALA A 22 6.80 14.22 10.28
CA ALA A 22 6.68 14.77 8.93
C ALA A 22 7.25 16.18 8.82
N LYS A 23 6.95 17.04 9.81
CA LYS A 23 7.49 18.39 9.88
C LYS A 23 9.03 18.40 10.01
N LEU A 24 9.61 17.50 10.77
CA LEU A 24 11.08 17.34 10.83
C LEU A 24 11.68 17.11 9.44
N HIS A 25 11.02 16.32 8.59
CA HIS A 25 11.44 16.10 7.22
C HIS A 25 11.22 17.34 6.33
N LEU A 26 10.11 18.06 6.50
CA LEU A 26 9.83 19.32 5.80
C LEU A 26 10.87 20.40 6.16
N ASP A 27 11.28 20.45 7.43
CA ASP A 27 12.28 21.39 7.95
C ASP A 27 13.73 20.89 7.68
N GLY A 28 13.94 19.95 6.77
CA GLY A 28 15.27 19.47 6.38
C GLY A 28 16.05 18.78 7.50
N GLY A 29 15.38 18.17 8.46
CA GLY A 29 15.96 17.42 9.56
C GLY A 29 16.29 18.27 10.79
N VAL A 30 15.72 19.48 10.91
CA VAL A 30 15.90 20.38 12.04
C VAL A 30 14.65 20.40 12.91
N ALA A 31 14.81 20.15 14.20
CA ALA A 31 13.74 20.22 15.17
C ALA A 31 13.36 21.70 15.50
N PRO A 32 12.18 21.97 16.11
CA PRO A 32 11.72 23.34 16.40
C PRO A 32 12.66 24.13 17.32
N ASP A 33 13.48 23.48 18.12
CA ASP A 33 14.48 24.11 19.00
C ASP A 33 15.79 24.42 18.27
N GLY A 34 15.89 24.18 16.97
CA GLY A 34 17.08 24.37 16.15
C GLY A 34 18.04 23.17 16.14
N THR A 35 17.77 22.13 16.92
CA THR A 35 18.60 20.91 16.95
C THR A 35 18.49 20.16 15.63
N ARG A 36 19.61 19.88 14.98
CA ARG A 36 19.65 19.03 13.79
C ARG A 36 19.63 17.56 14.20
N LEU A 37 18.53 16.88 13.87
CA LEU A 37 18.34 15.45 14.16
C LEU A 37 18.68 14.57 12.95
N LEU A 38 18.50 15.06 11.73
CA LEU A 38 18.83 14.35 10.49
C LEU A 38 19.77 15.19 9.63
N ALA A 39 20.77 14.57 9.04
CA ALA A 39 21.62 15.24 8.09
C ALA A 39 20.82 15.66 6.83
N PRO A 40 21.13 16.81 6.19
CA PRO A 40 20.42 17.26 4.99
C PRO A 40 20.41 16.21 3.87
N GLY A 41 21.54 15.54 3.64
CA GLY A 41 21.66 14.46 2.67
C GLY A 41 20.83 13.23 3.02
N ALA A 42 20.59 12.93 4.30
CA ALA A 42 19.74 11.81 4.71
C ALA A 42 18.26 12.09 4.40
N VAL A 43 17.78 13.31 4.66
CA VAL A 43 16.40 13.70 4.32
C VAL A 43 16.17 13.62 2.82
N ALA A 44 17.08 14.16 2.02
CA ALA A 44 16.99 14.11 0.56
C ALA A 44 17.05 12.65 0.03
N ALA A 45 17.95 11.82 0.57
CA ALA A 45 18.05 10.42 0.20
C ALA A 45 16.76 9.64 0.52
N MET A 46 16.14 9.88 1.67
CA MET A 46 14.88 9.22 2.03
C MET A 46 13.73 9.57 1.09
N GLN A 47 13.73 10.77 0.52
CA GLN A 47 12.72 11.26 -0.42
C GLN A 47 13.10 11.02 -1.89
N GLY A 48 14.31 10.53 -2.14
CA GLY A 48 14.80 10.16 -3.46
C GLY A 48 14.09 8.90 -3.99
N TRP A 49 13.98 8.80 -5.32
CA TRP A 49 13.39 7.63 -5.97
C TRP A 49 14.43 6.50 -6.02
N GLU A 50 14.23 5.44 -5.23
CA GLU A 50 15.15 4.31 -5.09
C GLU A 50 14.68 3.06 -5.84
N ALA A 51 13.35 2.87 -5.95
CA ALA A 51 12.79 1.72 -6.64
C ALA A 51 11.47 2.06 -7.33
N ASP A 52 11.33 1.53 -8.54
CA ASP A 52 10.06 1.52 -9.26
C ASP A 52 9.11 0.48 -8.67
N CYS A 53 7.82 0.79 -8.69
CA CYS A 53 6.77 -0.18 -8.44
C CYS A 53 6.32 -0.79 -9.77
N PRO A 54 6.05 -2.10 -9.85
CA PRO A 54 5.57 -2.73 -11.09
C PRO A 54 4.29 -2.10 -11.62
N ASP A 55 3.46 -1.65 -10.71
CA ASP A 55 2.26 -0.85 -10.92
C ASP A 55 1.99 -0.08 -9.61
N ARG A 56 1.34 1.10 -9.71
CA ARG A 56 0.99 1.88 -8.52
C ARG A 56 0.16 1.11 -7.49
N TRP A 57 -0.66 0.17 -7.95
CA TRP A 57 -1.52 -0.64 -7.09
C TRP A 57 -0.78 -1.78 -6.38
N SER A 58 0.46 -2.11 -6.80
CA SER A 58 1.26 -3.14 -6.14
C SER A 58 1.58 -2.79 -4.68
N VAL A 59 1.79 -1.50 -4.40
CA VAL A 59 2.13 -0.96 -3.07
C VAL A 59 1.39 0.35 -2.73
N SER A 60 0.35 0.69 -3.49
CA SER A 60 -0.45 1.93 -3.33
C SER A 60 0.39 3.22 -3.40
N SER A 61 1.45 3.22 -4.22
CA SER A 61 2.32 4.37 -4.47
C SER A 61 2.93 4.30 -5.87
N ASP A 62 3.46 5.40 -6.36
CA ASP A 62 4.07 5.48 -7.68
C ASP A 62 5.53 5.01 -7.67
N GLY A 63 6.22 5.12 -6.54
CA GLY A 63 7.57 4.64 -6.31
C GLY A 63 7.91 4.49 -4.85
N TRP A 64 9.15 4.13 -4.57
CA TRP A 64 9.64 3.88 -3.22
C TRP A 64 10.97 4.57 -2.97
N GLY A 65 11.06 5.32 -1.87
CA GLY A 65 12.29 5.91 -1.35
C GLY A 65 12.87 5.09 -0.20
N LEU A 66 13.75 5.67 0.59
CA LEU A 66 14.28 5.02 1.79
C LEU A 66 13.27 5.13 2.94
N GLY A 67 12.34 4.18 2.99
CA GLY A 67 11.29 4.12 4.00
C GLY A 67 10.06 4.97 3.70
N TRP A 68 10.01 5.68 2.58
CA TRP A 68 8.85 6.44 2.15
C TRP A 68 8.22 5.86 0.88
N SER A 69 6.89 5.75 0.86
CA SER A 69 6.12 5.67 -0.37
C SER A 69 6.16 7.02 -1.07
N LEU A 70 6.42 7.03 -2.36
CA LEU A 70 6.52 8.24 -3.17
C LEU A 70 5.31 8.37 -4.09
N TYR A 71 4.80 9.57 -4.22
CA TYR A 71 3.61 9.90 -4.99
C TYR A 71 3.93 10.98 -6.01
N ASP A 72 3.35 10.84 -7.20
CA ASP A 72 3.25 11.88 -8.22
C ASP A 72 1.76 12.09 -8.56
N TRP A 73 1.21 13.18 -8.09
CA TRP A 73 -0.16 13.58 -8.38
C TRP A 73 -0.18 14.61 -9.51
N ASN A 74 0.06 14.14 -10.75
CA ASN A 74 0.13 15.00 -11.94
C ASN A 74 1.16 16.14 -11.83
N GLY A 75 2.36 15.81 -11.39
CA GLY A 75 3.48 16.74 -11.23
C GLY A 75 3.62 17.31 -9.83
N ILE A 76 2.63 17.16 -8.95
CA ILE A 76 2.75 17.50 -7.52
C ILE A 76 3.35 16.31 -6.79
N ARG A 77 4.58 16.45 -6.33
CA ARG A 77 5.28 15.37 -5.63
C ARG A 77 4.93 15.33 -4.15
N GLY A 78 4.74 14.13 -3.65
CA GLY A 78 4.55 13.87 -2.23
C GLY A 78 5.20 12.59 -1.77
N TYR A 79 5.24 12.43 -0.47
CA TYR A 79 5.67 11.18 0.16
C TYR A 79 4.81 10.87 1.38
N GLY A 80 4.91 9.66 1.87
CA GLY A 80 4.18 9.24 3.05
C GLY A 80 4.41 7.77 3.36
N HIS A 81 3.61 7.24 4.25
CA HIS A 81 3.59 5.82 4.54
C HIS A 81 2.25 5.43 5.16
N ASP A 82 1.79 4.23 4.85
CA ASP A 82 0.60 3.64 5.43
C ASP A 82 1.00 2.53 6.41
N GLY A 83 0.19 2.32 7.41
CA GLY A 83 0.36 1.25 8.37
C GLY A 83 -0.97 0.61 8.73
N ALA A 84 -0.94 -0.70 8.93
CA ALA A 84 -2.09 -1.44 9.43
C ALA A 84 -1.62 -2.48 10.45
N SER A 85 -2.39 -2.62 11.52
CA SER A 85 -2.32 -3.73 12.45
C SER A 85 -3.73 -4.15 12.81
N VAL A 86 -3.90 -5.18 13.65
CA VAL A 86 -5.24 -5.64 14.02
C VAL A 86 -6.06 -4.49 14.61
N GLY A 87 -7.09 -4.07 13.87
CA GLY A 87 -8.02 -3.02 14.28
C GLY A 87 -7.45 -1.60 14.29
N GLN A 88 -6.27 -1.35 13.70
CA GLN A 88 -5.67 -0.02 13.65
C GLN A 88 -5.09 0.27 12.28
N TYR A 89 -5.32 1.50 11.80
CA TYR A 89 -4.79 1.99 10.52
C TYR A 89 -4.16 3.36 10.72
N ALA A 90 -3.08 3.61 9.98
CA ALA A 90 -2.37 4.87 9.96
C ALA A 90 -2.10 5.29 8.53
N TYR A 91 -2.34 6.55 8.22
CA TYR A 91 -2.05 7.15 6.93
C TYR A 91 -1.29 8.46 7.15
N LEU A 92 -0.22 8.64 6.39
CA LEU A 92 0.53 9.90 6.36
C LEU A 92 0.76 10.31 4.92
N ARG A 93 0.45 11.56 4.60
CA ARG A 93 0.82 12.20 3.33
C ARG A 93 1.48 13.54 3.59
N VAL A 94 2.53 13.78 2.87
CA VAL A 94 3.33 15.03 2.93
C VAL A 94 3.48 15.57 1.52
N VAL A 95 3.19 16.85 1.35
CA VAL A 95 3.40 17.60 0.10
C VAL A 95 4.42 18.70 0.38
N PRO A 96 5.71 18.48 0.08
CA PRO A 96 6.78 19.41 0.47
C PRO A 96 6.61 20.81 -0.11
N GLU A 97 6.24 20.93 -1.38
CA GLU A 97 6.06 22.21 -2.07
C GLU A 97 4.99 23.08 -1.45
N ALA A 98 3.94 22.46 -0.88
CA ALA A 98 2.88 23.16 -0.17
C ALA A 98 3.16 23.31 1.34
N GLY A 99 4.20 22.67 1.86
CA GLY A 99 4.46 22.61 3.31
C GLY A 99 3.39 21.88 4.10
N VAL A 100 2.64 20.97 3.47
CA VAL A 100 1.48 20.29 4.04
C VAL A 100 1.86 18.89 4.50
N ALA A 101 1.42 18.52 5.71
CA ALA A 101 1.49 17.16 6.23
C ALA A 101 0.16 16.80 6.90
N ILE A 102 -0.43 15.67 6.52
CA ILE A 102 -1.70 15.18 7.03
C ILE A 102 -1.51 13.77 7.56
N ALA A 103 -1.93 13.52 8.80
CA ALA A 103 -1.92 12.19 9.41
C ALA A 103 -3.33 11.81 9.87
N LEU A 104 -3.74 10.57 9.57
CA LEU A 104 -4.97 9.96 10.05
C LEU A 104 -4.62 8.67 10.78
N LEU A 105 -5.07 8.54 12.02
CA LEU A 105 -4.99 7.31 12.79
C LEU A 105 -6.40 6.87 13.14
N THR A 106 -6.73 5.60 12.88
CA THR A 106 -8.05 5.04 13.22
C THR A 106 -7.90 3.74 14.00
N ASN A 107 -8.91 3.39 14.77
CA ASN A 107 -8.98 2.14 15.53
C ASN A 107 -10.05 1.17 15.00
N GLY A 108 -10.44 1.31 13.75
CA GLY A 108 -11.39 0.43 13.07
C GLY A 108 -12.27 1.15 12.06
N GLY A 109 -13.36 0.51 11.69
CA GLY A 109 -14.31 1.02 10.69
C GLY A 109 -13.79 0.93 9.26
N SER A 110 -14.45 1.65 8.35
CA SER A 110 -14.06 1.76 6.94
C SER A 110 -12.92 2.76 6.76
N ALA A 111 -11.75 2.45 7.33
CA ALA A 111 -10.59 3.33 7.41
C ALA A 111 -10.15 3.82 6.03
N ARG A 112 -10.20 2.96 5.00
CA ARG A 112 -9.84 3.33 3.63
C ARG A 112 -10.80 4.36 3.03
N ARG A 113 -12.11 4.16 3.20
CA ARG A 113 -13.11 5.12 2.71
C ARG A 113 -12.98 6.48 3.40
N LEU A 114 -12.70 6.47 4.72
CA LEU A 114 -12.44 7.71 5.45
C LEU A 114 -11.17 8.40 4.93
N TYR A 115 -10.11 7.64 4.70
CA TYR A 115 -8.88 8.16 4.11
C TYR A 115 -9.14 8.78 2.73
N ASP A 116 -9.78 8.05 1.82
CA ASP A 116 -10.03 8.52 0.45
C ASP A 116 -10.84 9.83 0.45
N ALA A 117 -11.90 9.92 1.27
CA ALA A 117 -12.73 11.12 1.38
C ALA A 117 -11.96 12.29 2.03
N LEU A 118 -11.37 12.07 3.20
CA LEU A 118 -10.71 13.11 3.98
C LEU A 118 -9.45 13.65 3.30
N PHE A 119 -8.60 12.76 2.78
CA PHE A 119 -7.36 13.17 2.12
C PHE A 119 -7.64 13.76 0.74
N GLY A 120 -8.66 13.29 0.02
CA GLY A 120 -9.09 13.89 -1.24
C GLY A 120 -9.50 15.35 -1.05
N GLU A 121 -10.30 15.65 -0.01
CA GLU A 121 -10.69 17.01 0.33
C GLU A 121 -9.51 17.87 0.81
N LEU A 122 -8.82 17.43 1.87
CA LEU A 122 -7.76 18.22 2.49
C LEU A 122 -6.56 18.46 1.58
N LEU A 123 -6.09 17.46 0.84
CA LEU A 123 -4.98 17.63 -0.11
C LEU A 123 -5.40 18.49 -1.30
N GLY A 124 -6.68 18.39 -1.71
CA GLY A 124 -7.24 19.25 -2.74
C GLY A 124 -7.23 20.72 -2.32
N GLU A 125 -7.74 21.01 -1.13
CA GLU A 125 -7.82 22.39 -0.62
C GLU A 125 -6.46 22.99 -0.22
N LEU A 126 -5.63 22.20 0.46
CA LEU A 126 -4.39 22.70 1.06
C LEU A 126 -3.18 22.68 0.11
N ALA A 127 -3.19 21.79 -0.88
CA ALA A 127 -2.03 21.55 -1.75
C ALA A 127 -2.38 21.46 -3.24
N GLY A 128 -3.63 21.64 -3.64
CA GLY A 128 -4.05 21.55 -5.04
C GLY A 128 -3.95 20.13 -5.63
N VAL A 129 -3.80 19.12 -4.79
CA VAL A 129 -3.61 17.73 -5.21
C VAL A 129 -4.96 17.13 -5.61
N ARG A 130 -5.01 16.52 -6.78
CA ARG A 130 -6.11 15.62 -7.16
C ARG A 130 -5.67 14.19 -6.90
N MET A 131 -6.21 13.60 -5.83
CA MET A 131 -5.97 12.19 -5.56
C MET A 131 -6.58 11.30 -6.65
N PRO A 132 -5.98 10.12 -6.92
CA PRO A 132 -6.58 9.13 -7.81
C PRO A 132 -7.90 8.63 -7.23
N GLU A 133 -8.79 8.20 -8.13
CA GLU A 133 -10.03 7.52 -7.73
C GLU A 133 -9.72 6.28 -6.86
N PRO A 134 -10.58 5.95 -5.90
CA PRO A 134 -10.44 4.73 -5.11
C PRO A 134 -10.30 3.50 -6.00
N PHE A 135 -9.47 2.55 -5.57
CA PHE A 135 -9.26 1.32 -6.32
C PHE A 135 -10.54 0.49 -6.42
N GLY A 136 -10.79 0.00 -7.61
CA GLY A 136 -11.91 -0.90 -7.90
C GLY A 136 -11.95 -1.30 -9.38
N PRO A 137 -12.83 -2.22 -9.74
CA PRO A 137 -12.99 -2.61 -11.13
C PRO A 137 -13.60 -1.46 -11.95
N PRO A 138 -13.18 -1.28 -13.20
CA PRO A 138 -13.78 -0.31 -14.10
C PRO A 138 -15.22 -0.71 -14.44
N ALA A 139 -16.05 0.25 -14.84
CA ALA A 139 -17.44 0.00 -15.25
C ALA A 139 -17.56 -0.99 -16.41
N ARG A 140 -16.51 -1.12 -17.21
CA ARG A 140 -16.38 -2.09 -18.31
C ARG A 140 -15.03 -2.78 -18.20
N PRO A 141 -14.95 -3.91 -17.48
CA PRO A 141 -13.70 -4.66 -17.35
C PRO A 141 -13.17 -5.11 -18.71
N PRO A 142 -11.85 -5.03 -18.94
CA PRO A 142 -11.26 -5.60 -20.14
C PRO A 142 -11.37 -7.13 -20.14
N VAL A 143 -11.40 -7.72 -21.33
CA VAL A 143 -11.25 -9.17 -21.49
C VAL A 143 -9.76 -9.48 -21.47
N VAL A 144 -9.34 -10.29 -20.50
CA VAL A 144 -7.93 -10.66 -20.29
C VAL A 144 -7.80 -12.16 -20.30
N ASP A 145 -6.81 -12.70 -21.01
CA ASP A 145 -6.42 -14.11 -20.86
C ASP A 145 -5.76 -14.31 -19.50
N VAL A 146 -6.42 -15.07 -18.63
CA VAL A 146 -5.95 -15.34 -17.27
C VAL A 146 -5.01 -16.54 -17.18
N THR A 147 -4.91 -17.32 -18.24
CA THR A 147 -4.08 -18.54 -18.29
C THR A 147 -2.64 -18.34 -17.79
N PRO A 148 -1.92 -17.26 -18.14
CA PRO A 148 -0.55 -17.04 -17.66
C PRO A 148 -0.46 -16.85 -16.14
N TYR A 149 -1.55 -16.43 -15.51
CA TYR A 149 -1.61 -16.11 -14.09
C TYR A 149 -2.07 -17.28 -13.21
N LEU A 150 -2.63 -18.33 -13.81
CA LEU A 150 -3.07 -19.52 -13.06
C LEU A 150 -1.88 -20.18 -12.36
N GLY A 151 -2.11 -20.65 -11.13
CA GLY A 151 -1.14 -21.40 -10.35
C GLY A 151 -1.00 -20.90 -8.92
N THR A 152 0.08 -21.31 -8.28
CA THR A 152 0.35 -21.03 -6.86
C THR A 152 1.50 -20.03 -6.73
N TYR A 153 1.30 -19.06 -5.85
CA TYR A 153 2.29 -18.04 -5.50
C TYR A 153 2.54 -18.11 -4.00
N ARG A 154 3.80 -18.04 -3.59
CA ARG A 154 4.15 -18.24 -2.17
C ARG A 154 5.14 -17.19 -1.67
N ARG A 155 4.87 -16.67 -0.49
CA ARG A 155 5.80 -15.91 0.31
C ARG A 155 5.72 -16.36 1.77
N ALA A 156 6.61 -15.89 2.62
CA ALA A 156 6.59 -16.22 4.05
C ALA A 156 5.20 -15.97 4.67
N GLY A 157 4.62 -17.00 5.26
CA GLY A 157 3.34 -16.96 5.94
C GLY A 157 2.09 -16.88 5.05
N VAL A 158 2.22 -16.87 3.71
CA VAL A 158 1.09 -16.71 2.78
C VAL A 158 1.25 -17.58 1.55
N VAL A 159 0.15 -18.20 1.15
CA VAL A 159 -0.03 -18.85 -0.16
C VAL A 159 -1.20 -18.19 -0.88
N ILE A 160 -1.00 -17.83 -2.13
CA ILE A 160 -2.03 -17.31 -3.03
C ILE A 160 -2.21 -18.35 -4.13
N THR A 161 -3.43 -18.79 -4.36
CA THR A 161 -3.76 -19.70 -5.48
C THR A 161 -4.69 -18.98 -6.43
N VAL A 162 -4.30 -18.90 -7.68
CA VAL A 162 -5.12 -18.34 -8.77
C VAL A 162 -5.64 -19.50 -9.60
N SER A 163 -6.94 -19.60 -9.73
CA SER A 163 -7.64 -20.66 -10.46
C SER A 163 -8.76 -20.07 -11.33
N GLU A 164 -9.35 -20.90 -12.14
CA GLU A 164 -10.53 -20.55 -12.92
C GLU A 164 -11.71 -21.40 -12.45
N ARG A 165 -12.84 -20.76 -12.17
CA ARG A 165 -14.10 -21.41 -11.79
C ARG A 165 -15.20 -20.95 -12.75
N ALA A 166 -15.71 -21.89 -13.55
CA ALA A 166 -16.76 -21.61 -14.55
C ALA A 166 -16.44 -20.42 -15.47
N GLY A 167 -15.19 -20.31 -15.93
CA GLY A 167 -14.74 -19.23 -16.82
C GLY A 167 -14.44 -17.90 -16.12
N THR A 168 -14.49 -17.87 -14.79
CA THR A 168 -14.20 -16.66 -13.99
C THR A 168 -12.91 -16.87 -13.19
N PRO A 169 -11.97 -15.91 -13.21
CA PRO A 169 -10.78 -15.97 -12.38
C PRO A 169 -11.16 -15.94 -10.90
N HIS A 170 -10.55 -16.80 -10.13
CA HIS A 170 -10.80 -16.95 -8.70
C HIS A 170 -9.46 -17.00 -7.94
N LEU A 171 -9.40 -16.37 -6.78
CA LEU A 171 -8.21 -16.28 -5.96
C LEU A 171 -8.51 -16.76 -4.54
N THR A 172 -7.65 -17.66 -4.05
CA THR A 172 -7.61 -18.05 -2.65
C THR A 172 -6.37 -17.44 -2.01
N TYR A 173 -6.55 -16.65 -0.94
CA TYR A 173 -5.46 -16.11 -0.14
C TYR A 173 -5.45 -16.78 1.23
N ALA A 174 -4.45 -17.59 1.50
CA ALA A 174 -4.35 -18.38 2.71
C ALA A 174 -3.16 -17.97 3.56
N PHE A 175 -3.40 -17.73 4.84
CA PHE A 175 -2.34 -17.64 5.84
C PHE A 175 -1.86 -19.06 6.19
N VAL A 176 -0.54 -19.26 6.19
CA VAL A 176 0.08 -20.57 6.40
C VAL A 176 1.19 -20.50 7.46
N GLU A 177 1.69 -21.67 7.87
CA GLU A 177 2.78 -21.77 8.85
C GLU A 177 2.41 -21.10 10.19
N GLY A 178 3.30 -20.31 10.76
CA GLY A 178 3.05 -19.57 12.01
C GLY A 178 1.91 -18.56 11.96
N MET A 179 1.40 -18.24 10.76
CA MET A 179 0.28 -17.33 10.55
C MET A 179 -1.06 -18.03 10.28
N ALA A 180 -1.10 -19.36 10.20
CA ALA A 180 -2.28 -20.13 9.81
C ALA A 180 -3.55 -19.86 10.67
N HIS A 181 -3.36 -19.40 11.90
CA HIS A 181 -4.45 -19.07 12.83
C HIS A 181 -4.93 -17.61 12.73
N PHE A 182 -4.30 -16.80 11.88
CA PHE A 182 -4.59 -15.36 11.81
C PHE A 182 -5.96 -15.08 11.19
N HIS A 183 -6.29 -15.78 10.12
CA HIS A 183 -7.60 -15.71 9.45
C HIS A 183 -7.84 -16.98 8.63
N PRO A 184 -9.09 -17.46 8.47
CA PRO A 184 -9.43 -18.49 7.50
C PRO A 184 -9.01 -18.06 6.08
N PRO A 185 -8.83 -19.00 5.14
CA PRO A 185 -8.58 -18.64 3.74
C PRO A 185 -9.66 -17.70 3.20
N LEU A 186 -9.23 -16.65 2.53
CA LEU A 186 -10.09 -15.71 1.82
C LEU A 186 -10.30 -16.23 0.40
N GLU A 187 -11.54 -16.47 0.03
CA GLU A 187 -11.97 -16.89 -1.31
C GLU A 187 -12.55 -15.67 -2.02
N MET A 188 -11.97 -15.29 -3.16
CA MET A 188 -12.30 -14.03 -3.82
C MET A 188 -12.44 -14.23 -5.32
N ASP A 189 -13.55 -13.74 -5.88
CA ASP A 189 -13.64 -13.54 -7.32
C ASP A 189 -12.80 -12.33 -7.70
N VAL A 190 -12.12 -12.39 -8.83
CA VAL A 190 -11.27 -11.31 -9.32
C VAL A 190 -11.77 -10.77 -10.66
N VAL A 191 -11.73 -9.45 -10.79
CA VAL A 191 -12.19 -8.72 -11.97
C VAL A 191 -11.00 -8.01 -12.60
N PRO A 192 -10.73 -8.17 -13.90
CA PRO A 192 -9.67 -7.45 -14.59
C PRO A 192 -9.86 -5.92 -14.51
N VAL A 193 -8.81 -5.20 -14.16
CA VAL A 193 -8.71 -3.74 -14.20
C VAL A 193 -7.86 -3.31 -15.39
N SER A 194 -6.78 -4.03 -15.64
CA SER A 194 -5.92 -3.93 -16.81
C SER A 194 -5.40 -5.33 -17.17
N GLU A 195 -4.47 -5.42 -18.10
CA GLU A 195 -3.85 -6.68 -18.49
C GLU A 195 -3.20 -7.41 -17.29
N THR A 196 -2.55 -6.66 -16.38
CA THR A 196 -1.79 -7.22 -15.25
C THR A 196 -2.36 -6.89 -13.88
N VAL A 197 -3.39 -6.04 -13.80
CA VAL A 197 -4.01 -5.62 -12.55
C VAL A 197 -5.43 -6.16 -12.45
N PHE A 198 -5.74 -6.79 -11.34
CA PHE A 198 -7.06 -7.34 -11.05
C PHE A 198 -7.58 -6.81 -9.71
N ALA A 199 -8.88 -6.61 -9.62
CA ALA A 199 -9.58 -6.27 -8.40
C ALA A 199 -10.16 -7.54 -7.76
N ALA A 200 -9.64 -7.93 -6.60
CA ALA A 200 -10.19 -9.02 -5.79
C ALA A 200 -11.22 -8.45 -4.83
N ARG A 201 -12.43 -9.04 -4.84
CA ARG A 201 -13.48 -8.59 -3.95
C ARG A 201 -13.26 -9.14 -2.55
N GLY A 202 -13.01 -8.25 -1.61
CA GLY A 202 -12.91 -8.58 -0.21
C GLY A 202 -14.27 -8.79 0.46
N ASP A 203 -14.26 -9.26 1.69
CA ASP A 203 -15.44 -9.47 2.51
C ASP A 203 -15.78 -8.27 3.42
N GLY A 204 -15.01 -7.16 3.29
CA GLY A 204 -15.17 -5.96 4.10
C GLY A 204 -14.65 -6.11 5.54
N SER A 205 -13.97 -7.20 5.85
CA SER A 205 -13.33 -7.40 7.16
C SER A 205 -12.09 -6.51 7.33
N SER A 206 -11.54 -6.48 8.55
CA SER A 206 -10.31 -5.74 8.86
C SER A 206 -9.06 -6.23 8.13
N VAL A 207 -9.12 -7.40 7.49
CA VAL A 207 -8.02 -7.99 6.70
C VAL A 207 -8.28 -7.96 5.20
N SER A 208 -9.48 -7.57 4.79
CA SER A 208 -9.95 -7.62 3.41
C SER A 208 -10.90 -6.44 3.16
N GLU A 209 -10.40 -5.40 2.50
CA GLU A 209 -11.21 -4.24 2.07
C GLU A 209 -12.22 -4.62 0.98
N ASP A 210 -13.12 -3.69 0.59
CA ASP A 210 -14.13 -3.91 -0.45
C ASP A 210 -13.50 -4.41 -1.76
N TRP A 211 -12.38 -3.79 -2.17
CA TRP A 211 -11.59 -4.19 -3.33
C TRP A 211 -10.11 -4.15 -3.02
N MET A 212 -9.44 -5.26 -3.23
CA MET A 212 -7.99 -5.39 -3.04
C MET A 212 -7.28 -5.55 -4.38
N PRO A 213 -6.22 -4.78 -4.63
CA PRO A 213 -5.43 -4.95 -5.85
C PRO A 213 -4.63 -6.25 -5.81
N VAL A 214 -4.66 -6.96 -6.93
CA VAL A 214 -3.74 -8.05 -7.26
C VAL A 214 -3.00 -7.66 -8.52
N VAL A 215 -1.69 -7.51 -8.43
CA VAL A 215 -0.84 -7.10 -9.55
C VAL A 215 0.08 -8.24 -9.92
N PHE A 216 -0.01 -8.72 -11.14
CA PHE A 216 0.93 -9.70 -11.68
C PHE A 216 2.11 -8.98 -12.33
N ALA A 217 3.31 -9.44 -12.02
CA ALA A 217 4.54 -8.87 -12.52
C ALA A 217 5.63 -9.93 -12.63
N THR A 218 6.79 -9.51 -13.10
CA THR A 218 7.99 -10.35 -13.16
C THR A 218 9.07 -9.73 -12.29
N LEU A 219 9.68 -10.53 -11.43
CA LEU A 219 10.82 -10.12 -10.62
C LEU A 219 12.07 -9.91 -11.51
N ARG A 220 13.09 -9.27 -10.98
CA ARG A 220 14.34 -8.97 -11.72
C ARG A 220 15.05 -10.24 -12.25
N ASP A 221 14.85 -11.38 -11.63
CA ASP A 221 15.42 -12.68 -12.04
C ASP A 221 14.55 -13.42 -13.08
N GLY A 222 13.46 -12.80 -13.56
CA GLY A 222 12.54 -13.40 -14.51
C GLY A 222 11.41 -14.20 -13.87
N THR A 223 11.36 -14.36 -12.56
CA THR A 223 10.33 -15.14 -11.87
C THR A 223 8.98 -14.40 -11.89
N PRO A 224 7.90 -15.01 -12.42
CA PRO A 224 6.57 -14.42 -12.29
C PRO A 224 6.17 -14.29 -10.82
N CYS A 225 5.45 -13.24 -10.48
CA CYS A 225 4.97 -13.01 -9.13
C CYS A 225 3.61 -12.32 -9.10
N ALA A 226 2.91 -12.46 -7.97
CA ALA A 226 1.70 -11.71 -7.66
C ALA A 226 1.96 -10.79 -6.48
N TYR A 227 1.65 -9.49 -6.63
CA TYR A 227 1.60 -8.56 -5.52
C TYR A 227 0.20 -8.54 -4.94
N MET A 228 0.09 -8.74 -3.65
CA MET A 228 -1.13 -8.57 -2.86
C MET A 228 -0.76 -8.16 -1.44
N ALA A 229 -1.54 -7.27 -0.85
CA ALA A 229 -1.22 -6.67 0.45
C ALA A 229 0.19 -6.07 0.49
N MET A 230 0.58 -5.35 -0.56
CA MET A 230 1.85 -4.62 -0.72
C MET A 230 3.11 -5.52 -0.73
N ARG A 231 2.98 -6.81 -1.05
CA ARG A 231 4.11 -7.75 -1.03
C ARG A 231 4.07 -8.71 -2.20
N ALA A 232 5.22 -8.91 -2.83
CA ALA A 232 5.40 -9.91 -3.88
C ALA A 232 5.35 -11.33 -3.29
N ALA A 233 4.67 -12.20 -3.99
CA ALA A 233 4.72 -13.66 -3.81
C ALA A 233 5.18 -14.27 -5.15
N PRO A 234 6.39 -14.84 -5.23
CA PRO A 234 6.86 -15.56 -6.42
C PRO A 234 5.95 -16.73 -6.77
N LYS A 235 5.80 -17.02 -8.07
CA LYS A 235 5.10 -18.20 -8.55
C LYS A 235 5.90 -19.46 -8.22
N VAL A 236 5.22 -20.48 -7.70
CA VAL A 236 5.83 -21.77 -7.35
C VAL A 236 5.00 -22.88 -8.00
N GLY A 237 5.58 -23.58 -8.94
CA GLY A 237 4.98 -24.75 -9.62
C GLY A 237 3.82 -24.41 -10.55
#